data_50f5fb37f75b094977273f31abf523fa
#
_entry.id   50f5fb37f75b094977273f31abf523fa
#
_cell.length_a   1.000
_cell.length_b   1.000
_cell.length_c   1.000
_cell.angle_alpha   90.00
_cell.angle_beta   90.00
_cell.angle_gamma   90.00
#
_symmetry.space_group_name_H-M   'P 1'
#
loop_
_entity.id
_entity.type
_entity.pdbx_description
1 polymer ?
#
loop_
_entity_poly.entity_id
_entity_poly.type
_entity_poly.pdbx_seq_one_letter_code
_entity_poly.pdbx_strand_id
1 'polypeptide(L)'
;LSKTSSQHTEGSFEGARGTQIFYQTWKPSGKAKAIVVIAHGIGEHGARYAHIAGHLTRFGFTAWALDHRGHGRSGGKRGHVESFDDYLTDVGQMIRIAKDHHPGIKTFLVGYSLGGLIAAYFAEKHPSELDGLIASGPALREKMKVPAVKVFLAKTLSGIMPTFTNNTGLDPNLLSHDKEVVRKYVEDPLVHKVVTARWFTEYRRAQNETMQGAEKLTMPCLIIQGGADGIIDPSATNEFFKKIKSSDKTLKVYEGFYHESMNEVGKESVLGDLDTWLAARI
;
A
#
# COMPACT_ATOMS: atom_id res chain seq x y z
N LEU A 1 23.31 5.41 -23.21
CA LEU A 1 21.91 5.24 -22.87
C LEU A 1 21.37 6.60 -22.42
N SER A 2 20.50 7.23 -23.25
CA SER A 2 19.87 8.52 -22.97
C SER A 2 19.13 8.45 -21.62
N LYS A 3 19.42 9.40 -20.71
CA LYS A 3 18.60 9.65 -19.52
C LYS A 3 17.25 10.21 -19.98
N THR A 4 16.29 9.32 -20.26
CA THR A 4 14.89 9.70 -20.40
C THR A 4 14.40 10.13 -19.04
N SER A 5 14.34 11.44 -18.78
CA SER A 5 13.77 11.99 -17.56
C SER A 5 12.26 11.71 -17.55
N SER A 6 11.80 10.87 -16.63
CA SER A 6 10.37 10.74 -16.37
C SER A 6 9.83 12.10 -15.93
N GLN A 7 8.72 12.53 -16.52
CA GLN A 7 8.06 13.78 -16.10
C GLN A 7 7.38 13.52 -14.76
N HIS A 8 7.84 14.21 -13.71
CA HIS A 8 7.24 14.18 -12.37
C HIS A 8 6.32 15.38 -12.17
N THR A 9 5.11 15.15 -11.67
CA THR A 9 4.16 16.22 -11.32
C THR A 9 3.50 15.91 -9.98
N GLU A 10 2.98 16.94 -9.33
CA GLU A 10 2.29 16.86 -8.05
C GLU A 10 0.92 17.50 -8.17
N GLY A 11 -0.02 17.08 -7.33
CA GLY A 11 -1.36 17.61 -7.27
C GLY A 11 -2.07 17.26 -5.97
N SER A 12 -3.30 17.69 -5.84
CA SER A 12 -4.18 17.29 -4.74
C SER A 12 -5.63 17.21 -5.22
N PHE A 13 -6.44 16.46 -4.50
CA PHE A 13 -7.88 16.37 -4.70
C PHE A 13 -8.61 16.31 -3.35
N GLU A 14 -9.88 16.61 -3.36
CA GLU A 14 -10.74 16.45 -2.20
C GLU A 14 -11.19 14.98 -2.09
N GLY A 15 -10.72 14.30 -1.05
CA GLY A 15 -11.09 12.93 -0.71
C GLY A 15 -12.29 12.85 0.23
N ALA A 16 -12.49 11.68 0.82
CA ALA A 16 -13.59 11.46 1.76
C ALA A 16 -13.62 12.52 2.87
N ARG A 17 -14.82 12.94 3.25
CA ARG A 17 -15.05 13.95 4.29
C ARG A 17 -14.34 15.30 4.06
N GLY A 18 -14.14 15.71 2.80
CA GLY A 18 -13.50 16.98 2.46
C GLY A 18 -12.00 17.06 2.77
N THR A 19 -11.34 15.92 3.02
CA THR A 19 -9.90 15.90 3.31
C THR A 19 -9.11 16.12 2.04
N GLN A 20 -8.16 17.08 2.02
CA GLN A 20 -7.24 17.25 0.90
C GLN A 20 -6.24 16.10 0.84
N ILE A 21 -6.22 15.38 -0.27
CA ILE A 21 -5.32 14.26 -0.52
C ILE A 21 -4.27 14.70 -1.53
N PHE A 22 -3.01 14.65 -1.11
CA PHE A 22 -1.86 14.94 -1.95
C PHE A 22 -1.49 13.71 -2.79
N TYR A 23 -1.04 13.92 -4.03
CA TYR A 23 -0.50 12.86 -4.88
C TYR A 23 0.64 13.33 -5.77
N GLN A 24 1.40 12.36 -6.26
CA GLN A 24 2.48 12.54 -7.19
C GLN A 24 2.30 11.62 -8.40
N THR A 25 2.77 12.05 -9.55
CA THR A 25 2.75 11.23 -10.76
C THR A 25 4.11 11.21 -11.46
N TRP A 26 4.42 10.08 -12.06
CA TRP A 26 5.58 9.89 -12.91
C TRP A 26 5.13 9.33 -14.24
N LYS A 27 5.44 10.03 -15.33
CA LYS A 27 5.01 9.66 -16.68
C LYS A 27 6.18 9.12 -17.49
N PRO A 28 5.98 8.08 -18.31
CA PRO A 28 7.00 7.63 -19.26
C PRO A 28 7.22 8.68 -20.35
N SER A 29 8.33 8.58 -21.08
CA SER A 29 8.64 9.49 -22.19
C SER A 29 7.72 9.36 -23.42
N GLY A 30 6.91 8.29 -23.48
CA GLY A 30 5.96 8.01 -24.55
C GLY A 30 4.54 7.81 -24.04
N LYS A 31 3.66 7.27 -24.90
CA LYS A 31 2.31 6.89 -24.48
C LYS A 31 2.37 5.82 -23.40
N ALA A 32 1.65 6.04 -22.30
CA ALA A 32 1.58 5.08 -21.21
C ALA A 32 0.88 3.78 -21.68
N LYS A 33 1.45 2.63 -21.31
CA LYS A 33 0.91 1.30 -21.59
C LYS A 33 -0.15 0.89 -20.59
N ALA A 34 0.04 1.27 -19.32
CA ALA A 34 -0.92 1.03 -18.24
C ALA A 34 -0.71 2.05 -17.11
N ILE A 35 -1.70 2.17 -16.23
CA ILE A 35 -1.68 2.96 -15.00
C ILE A 35 -1.28 2.04 -13.85
N VAL A 36 -0.37 2.49 -13.00
CA VAL A 36 -0.04 1.86 -11.73
C VAL A 36 -0.27 2.85 -10.61
N VAL A 37 -1.29 2.61 -9.78
CA VAL A 37 -1.57 3.40 -8.59
C VAL A 37 -0.86 2.76 -7.39
N ILE A 38 -0.14 3.56 -6.60
CA ILE A 38 0.67 3.10 -5.46
C ILE A 38 0.06 3.61 -4.16
N ALA A 39 -0.24 2.68 -3.26
CA ALA A 39 -0.71 2.92 -1.90
C ALA A 39 0.39 2.54 -0.90
N HIS A 40 0.89 3.52 -0.15
CA HIS A 40 2.02 3.37 0.77
C HIS A 40 1.63 2.74 2.13
N GLY A 41 2.62 2.41 2.96
CA GLY A 41 2.46 1.80 4.29
C GLY A 41 2.07 2.79 5.40
N ILE A 42 1.98 2.27 6.63
CA ILE A 42 1.66 3.08 7.81
C ILE A 42 2.79 4.04 8.16
N GLY A 43 2.43 5.27 8.51
CA GLY A 43 3.35 6.28 9.04
C GLY A 43 4.28 6.91 7.99
N GLU A 44 4.26 6.47 6.74
CA GLU A 44 5.12 6.94 5.66
C GLU A 44 4.33 7.75 4.59
N HIS A 45 4.83 7.85 3.36
CA HIS A 45 4.22 8.64 2.29
C HIS A 45 4.65 8.17 0.89
N GLY A 46 3.92 8.62 -0.14
CA GLY A 46 4.10 8.17 -1.52
C GLY A 46 5.47 8.49 -2.14
N ALA A 47 6.16 9.56 -1.72
CA ALA A 47 7.48 9.90 -2.28
C ALA A 47 8.57 8.86 -1.97
N ARG A 48 8.42 8.04 -0.93
CA ARG A 48 9.35 6.94 -0.66
C ARG A 48 9.37 5.88 -1.77
N TYR A 49 8.33 5.86 -2.61
CA TYR A 49 8.19 4.94 -3.76
C TYR A 49 8.64 5.55 -5.10
N ALA A 50 9.28 6.72 -5.08
CA ALA A 50 9.77 7.39 -6.30
C ALA A 50 10.71 6.51 -7.13
N HIS A 51 11.54 5.66 -6.50
CA HIS A 51 12.45 4.74 -7.19
C HIS A 51 11.66 3.63 -7.92
N ILE A 52 10.56 3.12 -7.34
CA ILE A 52 9.67 2.14 -7.98
C ILE A 52 8.90 2.82 -9.12
N ALA A 53 8.39 4.03 -8.91
CA ALA A 53 7.73 4.81 -9.94
C ALA A 53 8.67 5.09 -11.12
N GLY A 54 9.93 5.48 -10.84
CA GLY A 54 10.97 5.65 -11.85
C GLY A 54 11.35 4.34 -12.57
N HIS A 55 11.29 3.21 -11.88
CA HIS A 55 11.45 1.89 -12.48
C HIS A 55 10.30 1.58 -13.44
N LEU A 56 9.06 1.71 -13.00
CA LEU A 56 7.86 1.47 -13.79
C LEU A 56 7.80 2.35 -15.05
N THR A 57 8.20 3.62 -14.96
CA THR A 57 8.19 4.53 -16.13
C THR A 57 9.18 4.11 -17.22
N ARG A 58 10.31 3.46 -16.87
CA ARG A 58 11.24 2.91 -17.87
C ARG A 58 10.62 1.76 -18.67
N PHE A 59 9.65 1.06 -18.11
CA PHE A 59 8.88 0.00 -18.80
C PHE A 59 7.63 0.52 -19.52
N GLY A 60 7.41 1.84 -19.46
CA GLY A 60 6.31 2.50 -20.17
C GLY A 60 5.01 2.59 -19.36
N PHE A 61 5.05 2.38 -18.05
CA PHE A 61 3.89 2.59 -17.17
C PHE A 61 3.83 4.02 -16.66
N THR A 62 2.64 4.57 -16.45
CA THR A 62 2.48 5.78 -15.64
C THR A 62 2.23 5.38 -14.19
N ALA A 63 2.99 5.96 -13.26
CA ALA A 63 2.85 5.70 -11.84
C ALA A 63 2.19 6.88 -11.13
N TRP A 64 1.26 6.59 -10.21
CA TRP A 64 0.49 7.54 -9.44
C TRP A 64 0.53 7.14 -7.97
N ALA A 65 1.10 7.96 -7.09
CA ALA A 65 1.20 7.68 -5.67
C ALA A 65 0.50 8.76 -4.87
N LEU A 66 -0.53 8.40 -4.08
CA LEU A 66 -1.14 9.30 -3.13
C LEU A 66 -0.43 9.22 -1.78
N ASP A 67 -0.50 10.28 -1.00
CA ASP A 67 -0.28 10.23 0.44
C ASP A 67 -1.63 9.96 1.11
N HIS A 68 -1.73 8.89 1.88
CA HIS A 68 -2.98 8.58 2.58
C HIS A 68 -3.37 9.71 3.54
N ARG A 69 -4.68 9.90 3.78
CA ARG A 69 -5.15 10.83 4.82
C ARG A 69 -4.41 10.62 6.14
N GLY A 70 -4.05 11.70 6.80
CA GLY A 70 -3.25 11.66 8.02
C GLY A 70 -1.80 11.24 7.83
N HIS A 71 -1.28 11.23 6.60
CA HIS A 71 0.10 10.87 6.26
C HIS A 71 0.73 11.90 5.31
N GLY A 72 2.06 11.93 5.26
CA GLY A 72 2.82 12.73 4.32
C GLY A 72 2.36 14.18 4.21
N ARG A 73 2.03 14.62 3.01
CA ARG A 73 1.55 15.98 2.69
C ARG A 73 0.02 16.08 2.64
N SER A 74 -0.70 14.95 2.79
CA SER A 74 -2.15 14.95 2.87
C SER A 74 -2.68 15.54 4.17
N GLY A 75 -3.90 16.04 4.11
CA GLY A 75 -4.64 16.55 5.25
C GLY A 75 -5.09 15.46 6.22
N GLY A 76 -5.76 15.87 7.27
CA GLY A 76 -6.24 14.99 8.33
C GLY A 76 -5.26 14.88 9.51
N LYS A 77 -5.76 14.37 10.63
CA LYS A 77 -4.94 14.16 11.84
C LYS A 77 -4.00 12.97 11.62
N ARG A 78 -2.73 13.13 12.03
CA ARG A 78 -1.72 12.08 11.87
C ARG A 78 -2.16 10.75 12.51
N GLY A 79 -2.09 9.69 11.70
CA GLY A 79 -2.45 8.34 12.12
C GLY A 79 -3.91 8.18 12.55
N HIS A 80 -4.82 8.97 12.00
CA HIS A 80 -6.25 8.93 12.31
C HIS A 80 -7.10 8.70 11.06
N VAL A 81 -8.18 7.97 11.24
CA VAL A 81 -9.26 7.79 10.28
C VAL A 81 -10.58 7.57 11.05
N GLU A 82 -11.68 8.13 10.59
CA GLU A 82 -12.99 7.88 11.19
C GLU A 82 -13.56 6.53 10.77
N SER A 83 -13.36 6.15 9.52
CA SER A 83 -13.67 4.83 8.98
C SER A 83 -12.54 4.36 8.08
N PHE A 84 -12.21 3.07 8.09
CA PHE A 84 -11.22 2.52 7.15
C PHE A 84 -11.68 2.66 5.70
N ASP A 85 -12.98 2.71 5.45
CA ASP A 85 -13.56 2.93 4.12
C ASP A 85 -13.24 4.33 3.55
N ASP A 86 -12.84 5.29 4.38
CA ASP A 86 -12.34 6.60 3.92
C ASP A 86 -11.05 6.44 3.06
N TYR A 87 -10.17 5.47 3.40
CA TYR A 87 -9.00 5.15 2.57
C TYR A 87 -9.41 4.58 1.20
N LEU A 88 -10.45 3.74 1.18
CA LEU A 88 -10.95 3.15 -0.06
C LEU A 88 -11.53 4.23 -0.97
N THR A 89 -12.27 5.17 -0.39
CA THR A 89 -12.81 6.34 -1.13
C THR A 89 -11.70 7.17 -1.75
N ASP A 90 -10.62 7.45 -1.00
CA ASP A 90 -9.48 8.23 -1.50
C ASP A 90 -8.74 7.50 -2.63
N VAL A 91 -8.46 6.21 -2.45
CA VAL A 91 -7.82 5.37 -3.48
C VAL A 91 -8.70 5.27 -4.73
N GLY A 92 -10.00 5.07 -4.58
CA GLY A 92 -10.96 5.05 -5.69
C GLY A 92 -11.01 6.37 -6.45
N GLN A 93 -10.97 7.50 -5.74
CA GLN A 93 -10.88 8.82 -6.37
C GLN A 93 -9.57 9.00 -7.15
N MET A 94 -8.44 8.55 -6.57
CA MET A 94 -7.14 8.58 -7.25
C MET A 94 -7.16 7.73 -8.54
N ILE A 95 -7.75 6.54 -8.49
CA ILE A 95 -7.90 5.65 -9.66
C ILE A 95 -8.74 6.33 -10.75
N ARG A 96 -9.85 6.98 -10.40
CA ARG A 96 -10.68 7.71 -11.36
C ARG A 96 -9.91 8.85 -12.02
N ILE A 97 -9.22 9.68 -11.23
CA ILE A 97 -8.38 10.76 -11.77
C ILE A 97 -7.33 10.22 -12.73
N ALA A 98 -6.66 9.13 -12.37
CA ALA A 98 -5.65 8.52 -13.22
C ALA A 98 -6.25 7.98 -14.54
N LYS A 99 -7.42 7.35 -14.49
CA LYS A 99 -8.16 6.86 -15.68
C LYS A 99 -8.62 8.00 -16.59
N ASP A 100 -9.07 9.12 -16.01
CA ASP A 100 -9.49 10.31 -16.79
C ASP A 100 -8.30 10.92 -17.56
N HIS A 101 -7.09 10.89 -16.98
CA HIS A 101 -5.87 11.31 -17.67
C HIS A 101 -5.35 10.31 -18.70
N HIS A 102 -5.75 9.04 -18.59
CA HIS A 102 -5.27 7.94 -19.41
C HIS A 102 -6.41 7.00 -19.80
N PRO A 103 -7.41 7.46 -20.60
CA PRO A 103 -8.58 6.66 -20.89
C PRO A 103 -8.24 5.41 -21.72
N GLY A 104 -8.94 4.31 -21.41
CA GLY A 104 -8.90 3.07 -22.17
C GLY A 104 -7.66 2.20 -21.97
N ILE A 105 -6.76 2.53 -21.03
CA ILE A 105 -5.64 1.66 -20.69
C ILE A 105 -5.86 0.97 -19.33
N LYS A 106 -5.21 -0.18 -19.14
CA LYS A 106 -5.34 -1.01 -17.94
C LYS A 106 -4.84 -0.31 -16.69
N THR A 107 -5.46 -0.62 -15.56
CA THR A 107 -5.17 0.00 -14.25
C THR A 107 -4.85 -1.06 -13.22
N PHE A 108 -3.67 -0.96 -12.62
CA PHE A 108 -3.19 -1.83 -11.55
C PHE A 108 -3.04 -1.04 -10.25
N LEU A 109 -3.43 -1.67 -9.13
CA LEU A 109 -3.24 -1.10 -7.79
C LEU A 109 -2.14 -1.87 -7.07
N VAL A 110 -1.10 -1.15 -6.67
CA VAL A 110 0.03 -1.68 -5.90
C VAL A 110 -0.05 -1.14 -4.48
N GLY A 111 -0.13 -2.02 -3.50
CA GLY A 111 -0.17 -1.64 -2.09
C GLY A 111 0.94 -2.27 -1.27
N TYR A 112 1.48 -1.51 -0.33
CA TYR A 112 2.56 -1.92 0.57
C TYR A 112 2.07 -1.89 2.01
N SER A 113 2.28 -2.97 2.78
CA SER A 113 1.92 -3.02 4.19
C SER A 113 0.47 -2.60 4.44
N LEU A 114 0.22 -1.48 5.14
CA LEU A 114 -1.11 -0.88 5.26
C LEU A 114 -1.75 -0.63 3.89
N GLY A 115 -0.99 -0.08 2.94
CA GLY A 115 -1.45 0.10 1.56
C GLY A 115 -1.80 -1.22 0.88
N GLY A 116 -1.12 -2.32 1.22
CA GLY A 116 -1.45 -3.68 0.76
C GLY A 116 -2.80 -4.17 1.29
N LEU A 117 -3.10 -3.88 2.56
CA LEU A 117 -4.42 -4.13 3.14
C LEU A 117 -5.50 -3.26 2.46
N ILE A 118 -5.23 -1.96 2.30
CA ILE A 118 -6.15 -1.02 1.62
C ILE A 118 -6.43 -1.49 0.19
N ALA A 119 -5.39 -1.88 -0.55
CA ALA A 119 -5.51 -2.32 -1.93
C ALA A 119 -6.33 -3.62 -2.06
N ALA A 120 -6.06 -4.61 -1.20
CA ALA A 120 -6.82 -5.86 -1.17
C ALA A 120 -8.29 -5.60 -0.81
N TYR A 121 -8.55 -4.82 0.22
CA TYR A 121 -9.90 -4.48 0.67
C TYR A 121 -10.67 -3.65 -0.37
N PHE A 122 -9.99 -2.72 -1.07
CA PHE A 122 -10.57 -1.99 -2.19
C PHE A 122 -10.95 -2.93 -3.35
N ALA A 123 -10.03 -3.83 -3.73
CA ALA A 123 -10.26 -4.77 -4.82
C ALA A 123 -11.42 -5.74 -4.54
N GLU A 124 -11.62 -6.13 -3.28
CA GLU A 124 -12.78 -6.97 -2.87
C GLU A 124 -14.12 -6.23 -3.00
N LYS A 125 -14.13 -4.93 -2.72
CA LYS A 125 -15.35 -4.11 -2.77
C LYS A 125 -15.64 -3.53 -4.16
N HIS A 126 -14.60 -3.34 -4.97
CA HIS A 126 -14.65 -2.69 -6.28
C HIS A 126 -13.90 -3.50 -7.35
N PRO A 127 -14.25 -4.79 -7.57
CA PRO A 127 -13.46 -5.69 -8.43
C PRO A 127 -13.42 -5.24 -9.90
N SER A 128 -14.42 -4.49 -10.38
CA SER A 128 -14.47 -3.97 -11.76
C SER A 128 -13.62 -2.70 -11.99
N GLU A 129 -13.08 -2.10 -10.94
CA GLU A 129 -12.28 -0.87 -11.03
C GLU A 129 -10.81 -1.13 -11.40
N LEU A 130 -10.35 -2.39 -11.30
CA LEU A 130 -8.96 -2.78 -11.47
C LEU A 130 -8.80 -3.92 -12.47
N ASP A 131 -7.73 -3.84 -13.26
CA ASP A 131 -7.26 -4.94 -14.13
C ASP A 131 -6.28 -5.87 -13.40
N GLY A 132 -5.82 -5.50 -12.22
CA GLY A 132 -5.01 -6.36 -11.37
C GLY A 132 -4.61 -5.70 -10.03
N LEU A 133 -4.36 -6.58 -9.05
CA LEU A 133 -3.93 -6.23 -7.70
C LEU A 133 -2.50 -6.72 -7.45
N ILE A 134 -1.64 -5.87 -6.92
CA ILE A 134 -0.33 -6.23 -6.39
C ILE A 134 -0.29 -5.83 -4.91
N ALA A 135 -0.11 -6.80 -4.00
CA ALA A 135 -0.01 -6.52 -2.56
C ALA A 135 1.31 -7.05 -2.02
N SER A 136 2.17 -6.14 -1.52
CA SER A 136 3.48 -6.46 -0.96
C SER A 136 3.46 -6.33 0.56
N GLY A 137 3.76 -7.42 1.27
CA GLY A 137 3.71 -7.50 2.73
C GLY A 137 2.38 -7.01 3.32
N PRO A 138 1.20 -7.40 2.76
CA PRO A 138 -0.06 -6.80 3.13
C PRO A 138 -0.34 -6.96 4.62
N ALA A 139 -0.77 -5.87 5.28
CA ALA A 139 -0.95 -5.80 6.73
C ALA A 139 -2.16 -6.59 7.23
N LEU A 140 -2.22 -7.89 6.92
CA LEU A 140 -3.34 -8.79 7.23
C LEU A 140 -3.35 -9.29 8.68
N ARG A 141 -2.17 -9.47 9.27
CA ARG A 141 -1.99 -9.86 10.68
C ARG A 141 -0.57 -9.48 11.13
N GLU A 142 -0.44 -8.86 12.29
CA GLU A 142 0.87 -8.56 12.86
C GLU A 142 1.58 -9.84 13.30
N LYS A 143 2.92 -9.86 13.16
CA LYS A 143 3.77 -10.95 13.66
C LYS A 143 3.72 -11.03 15.18
N MET A 144 3.77 -9.89 15.85
CA MET A 144 3.66 -9.80 17.30
C MET A 144 2.19 -9.69 17.73
N LYS A 145 1.77 -10.59 18.62
CA LYS A 145 0.39 -10.56 19.16
C LYS A 145 0.18 -9.31 20.02
N VAL A 146 -0.83 -8.53 19.69
CA VAL A 146 -1.27 -7.42 20.54
C VAL A 146 -2.01 -8.01 21.75
N PRO A 147 -1.60 -7.70 23.01
CA PRO A 147 -2.29 -8.22 24.20
C PRO A 147 -3.78 -7.86 24.22
N ALA A 148 -4.62 -8.81 24.62
CA ALA A 148 -6.09 -8.65 24.64
C ALA A 148 -6.53 -7.41 25.44
N VAL A 149 -5.84 -7.10 26.55
CA VAL A 149 -6.12 -5.90 27.36
C VAL A 149 -5.90 -4.61 26.57
N LYS A 150 -4.86 -4.54 25.73
CA LYS A 150 -4.62 -3.37 24.87
C LYS A 150 -5.70 -3.23 23.80
N VAL A 151 -6.15 -4.34 23.23
CA VAL A 151 -7.27 -4.35 22.26
C VAL A 151 -8.57 -3.87 22.92
N PHE A 152 -8.87 -4.34 24.13
CA PHE A 152 -10.04 -3.91 24.89
C PHE A 152 -9.99 -2.41 25.21
N LEU A 153 -8.86 -1.92 25.72
CA LEU A 153 -8.66 -0.49 26.02
C LEU A 153 -8.79 0.36 24.75
N ALA A 154 -8.20 -0.07 23.62
CA ALA A 154 -8.33 0.65 22.35
C ALA A 154 -9.79 0.73 21.88
N LYS A 155 -10.59 -0.34 22.03
CA LYS A 155 -12.03 -0.33 21.71
C LYS A 155 -12.79 0.67 22.58
N THR A 156 -12.54 0.69 23.89
CA THR A 156 -13.18 1.64 24.81
C THR A 156 -12.80 3.08 24.47
N LEU A 157 -11.49 3.35 24.29
CA LEU A 157 -11.00 4.65 23.88
C LEU A 157 -11.50 5.10 22.51
N SER A 158 -11.67 4.18 21.56
CA SER A 158 -12.25 4.48 20.26
C SER A 158 -13.67 5.04 20.36
N GLY A 159 -14.46 4.63 21.36
CA GLY A 159 -15.79 5.16 21.61
C GLY A 159 -15.82 6.51 22.32
N ILE A 160 -14.90 6.73 23.27
CA ILE A 160 -14.91 7.88 24.17
C ILE A 160 -13.93 8.99 23.75
N MET A 161 -12.75 8.58 23.31
CA MET A 161 -11.65 9.45 22.89
C MET A 161 -11.04 8.94 21.57
N PRO A 162 -11.78 8.98 20.45
CA PRO A 162 -11.37 8.35 19.18
C PRO A 162 -10.01 8.84 18.68
N THR A 163 -9.66 10.07 19.00
CA THR A 163 -8.41 10.72 18.58
C THR A 163 -7.25 10.52 19.56
N PHE A 164 -7.44 9.73 20.63
CA PHE A 164 -6.34 9.41 21.56
C PHE A 164 -5.23 8.68 20.79
N THR A 165 -4.01 9.22 20.87
CA THR A 165 -2.85 8.75 20.10
C THR A 165 -1.98 7.80 20.89
N ASN A 166 -1.44 6.79 20.21
CA ASN A 166 -0.42 5.89 20.72
C ASN A 166 0.68 5.70 19.67
N ASN A 167 1.84 5.24 20.09
CA ASN A 167 2.92 4.87 19.18
C ASN A 167 2.56 3.56 18.46
N THR A 168 2.90 3.45 17.16
CA THR A 168 2.70 2.24 16.37
C THR A 168 3.48 1.04 16.93
N GLY A 169 4.62 1.30 17.58
CA GLY A 169 5.52 0.25 18.06
C GLY A 169 6.32 -0.44 16.94
N LEU A 170 6.29 0.10 15.72
CA LEU A 170 7.05 -0.43 14.61
C LEU A 170 8.55 -0.19 14.84
N ASP A 171 9.35 -1.27 14.79
CA ASP A 171 10.80 -1.18 14.78
C ASP A 171 11.30 -0.99 13.34
N PRO A 172 11.91 0.18 13.00
CA PRO A 172 12.40 0.44 11.65
C PRO A 172 13.46 -0.55 11.17
N ASN A 173 14.18 -1.21 12.07
CA ASN A 173 15.19 -2.21 11.71
C ASN A 173 14.62 -3.48 11.08
N LEU A 174 13.30 -3.69 11.21
CA LEU A 174 12.58 -4.81 10.59
C LEU A 174 12.04 -4.48 9.19
N LEU A 175 12.26 -3.25 8.69
CA LEU A 175 11.82 -2.85 7.35
C LEU A 175 12.67 -3.48 6.26
N SER A 176 14.00 -3.38 6.39
CA SER A 176 14.96 -3.83 5.37
C SER A 176 16.34 -4.11 5.99
N HIS A 177 17.11 -4.99 5.37
CA HIS A 177 18.55 -5.14 5.66
C HIS A 177 19.37 -3.95 5.15
N ASP A 178 18.87 -3.20 4.18
CA ASP A 178 19.51 -1.99 3.67
C ASP A 178 19.44 -0.87 4.71
N LYS A 179 20.57 -0.62 5.39
CA LYS A 179 20.68 0.39 6.46
C LYS A 179 20.39 1.81 5.94
N GLU A 180 20.60 2.08 4.66
CA GLU A 180 20.29 3.38 4.07
C GLU A 180 18.77 3.58 3.92
N VAL A 181 18.02 2.53 3.60
CA VAL A 181 16.54 2.54 3.61
C VAL A 181 16.02 2.82 5.02
N VAL A 182 16.56 2.12 6.03
CA VAL A 182 16.18 2.32 7.44
C VAL A 182 16.53 3.74 7.90
N ARG A 183 17.74 4.22 7.60
CA ARG A 183 18.18 5.59 7.96
C ARG A 183 17.25 6.65 7.35
N LYS A 184 16.96 6.56 6.04
CA LYS A 184 16.04 7.47 5.35
C LYS A 184 14.64 7.47 5.96
N TYR A 185 14.14 6.30 6.35
CA TYR A 185 12.84 6.21 7.04
C TYR A 185 12.85 6.94 8.40
N VAL A 186 13.92 6.76 9.18
CA VAL A 186 14.03 7.34 10.54
C VAL A 186 14.21 8.85 10.50
N GLU A 187 14.97 9.36 9.52
CA GLU A 187 15.32 10.78 9.37
C GLU A 187 14.26 11.59 8.60
N ASP A 188 13.29 10.94 7.96
CA ASP A 188 12.30 11.62 7.14
C ASP A 188 11.28 12.38 8.00
N PRO A 189 11.18 13.71 7.86
CA PRO A 189 10.26 14.53 8.66
C PRO A 189 8.77 14.29 8.34
N LEU A 190 8.45 13.64 7.21
CA LEU A 190 7.09 13.28 6.84
C LEU A 190 6.65 11.92 7.41
N VAL A 191 7.60 11.14 7.94
CA VAL A 191 7.33 9.88 8.61
C VAL A 191 6.87 10.15 10.05
N HIS A 192 5.81 9.47 10.48
CA HIS A 192 5.31 9.55 11.85
C HIS A 192 5.09 8.16 12.46
N LYS A 193 5.15 8.09 13.79
CA LYS A 193 5.04 6.83 14.54
C LYS A 193 3.77 6.75 15.39
N VAL A 194 2.71 7.46 15.01
CA VAL A 194 1.48 7.53 15.80
C VAL A 194 0.28 6.98 15.08
N VAL A 195 -0.61 6.36 15.86
CA VAL A 195 -1.96 5.94 15.44
C VAL A 195 -2.95 6.29 16.53
N THR A 196 -4.22 6.52 16.15
CA THR A 196 -5.26 6.80 17.14
C THR A 196 -6.03 5.53 17.52
N ALA A 197 -6.76 5.61 18.63
CA ALA A 197 -7.60 4.51 19.09
C ALA A 197 -8.65 4.13 18.04
N ARG A 198 -9.28 5.11 17.36
CA ARG A 198 -10.22 4.87 16.26
C ARG A 198 -9.53 4.19 15.09
N TRP A 199 -8.36 4.70 14.66
CA TRP A 199 -7.59 4.09 13.58
C TRP A 199 -7.31 2.60 13.87
N PHE A 200 -6.88 2.28 15.08
CA PHE A 200 -6.55 0.91 15.45
C PHE A 200 -7.77 -0.03 15.37
N THR A 201 -8.93 0.41 15.85
CA THR A 201 -10.15 -0.41 15.80
C THR A 201 -10.65 -0.61 14.37
N GLU A 202 -10.59 0.44 13.54
CA GLU A 202 -10.95 0.38 12.14
C GLU A 202 -9.99 -0.49 11.32
N TYR A 203 -8.70 -0.37 11.59
CA TYR A 203 -7.68 -1.24 11.00
C TYR A 203 -7.92 -2.73 11.32
N ARG A 204 -8.22 -3.06 12.58
CA ARG A 204 -8.54 -4.44 12.99
C ARG A 204 -9.82 -4.94 12.33
N ARG A 205 -10.82 -4.08 12.15
CA ARG A 205 -12.03 -4.40 11.39
C ARG A 205 -11.68 -4.75 9.95
N ALA A 206 -10.94 -3.88 9.29
CA ALA A 206 -10.54 -4.07 7.89
C ALA A 206 -9.71 -5.35 7.69
N GLN A 207 -8.75 -5.65 8.59
CA GLN A 207 -8.00 -6.92 8.55
C GLN A 207 -8.93 -8.13 8.54
N ASN A 208 -9.90 -8.17 9.46
CA ASN A 208 -10.83 -9.28 9.56
C ASN A 208 -11.73 -9.40 8.32
N GLU A 209 -12.28 -8.28 7.85
CA GLU A 209 -13.14 -8.25 6.67
C GLU A 209 -12.39 -8.66 5.40
N THR A 210 -11.15 -8.16 5.19
CA THR A 210 -10.31 -8.56 4.07
C THR A 210 -9.96 -10.05 4.12
N MET A 211 -9.58 -10.58 5.28
CA MET A 211 -9.30 -12.01 5.42
C MET A 211 -10.54 -12.91 5.14
N GLN A 212 -11.75 -12.40 5.39
CA GLN A 212 -13.00 -13.08 5.07
C GLN A 212 -13.42 -12.89 3.62
N GLY A 213 -13.14 -11.71 3.04
CA GLY A 213 -13.54 -11.30 1.70
C GLY A 213 -12.63 -11.78 0.57
N ALA A 214 -11.51 -12.42 0.87
CA ALA A 214 -10.49 -12.83 -0.13
C ALA A 214 -11.05 -13.60 -1.34
N GLU A 215 -12.15 -14.34 -1.16
CA GLU A 215 -12.84 -15.09 -2.23
C GLU A 215 -13.44 -14.17 -3.31
N LYS A 216 -13.66 -12.89 -3.00
CA LYS A 216 -14.18 -11.90 -3.95
C LYS A 216 -13.13 -11.41 -4.95
N LEU A 217 -11.85 -11.69 -4.71
CA LEU A 217 -10.77 -11.33 -5.62
C LEU A 217 -10.79 -12.28 -6.81
N THR A 218 -11.26 -11.79 -7.94
CA THR A 218 -11.40 -12.52 -9.21
C THR A 218 -10.50 -11.99 -10.32
N MET A 219 -9.95 -10.76 -10.15
CA MET A 219 -8.97 -10.17 -11.05
C MET A 219 -7.58 -10.81 -10.85
N PRO A 220 -6.66 -10.61 -11.82
CA PRO A 220 -5.25 -10.99 -11.64
C PRO A 220 -4.66 -10.45 -10.32
N CYS A 221 -3.99 -11.32 -9.55
CA CYS A 221 -3.40 -10.96 -8.26
C CYS A 221 -1.93 -11.40 -8.16
N LEU A 222 -1.05 -10.47 -7.79
CA LEU A 222 0.32 -10.76 -7.38
C LEU A 222 0.47 -10.42 -5.89
N ILE A 223 0.77 -11.43 -5.09
CA ILE A 223 1.06 -11.24 -3.66
C ILE A 223 2.55 -11.45 -3.45
N ILE A 224 3.20 -10.50 -2.80
CA ILE A 224 4.64 -10.47 -2.52
C ILE A 224 4.83 -10.49 -1.01
N GLN A 225 5.72 -11.35 -0.50
CA GLN A 225 5.97 -11.50 0.93
C GLN A 225 7.46 -11.73 1.21
N GLY A 226 8.01 -10.98 2.14
CA GLY A 226 9.32 -11.29 2.74
C GLY A 226 9.22 -12.51 3.66
N GLY A 227 10.04 -13.52 3.43
CA GLY A 227 10.02 -14.77 4.22
C GLY A 227 10.45 -14.55 5.68
N ALA A 228 11.33 -13.56 5.92
CA ALA A 228 11.79 -13.16 7.25
C ALA A 228 11.09 -11.89 7.79
N ASP A 229 9.90 -11.56 7.28
CA ASP A 229 9.12 -10.42 7.74
C ASP A 229 8.84 -10.52 9.25
N GLY A 230 9.38 -9.57 10.01
CA GLY A 230 9.23 -9.48 11.47
C GLY A 230 8.06 -8.59 11.92
N ILE A 231 7.40 -7.90 10.97
CA ILE A 231 6.30 -6.96 11.23
C ILE A 231 4.97 -7.64 10.97
N ILE A 232 4.80 -8.19 9.75
CA ILE A 232 3.58 -8.89 9.32
C ILE A 232 3.84 -10.39 9.30
N ASP A 233 2.85 -11.16 9.74
CA ASP A 233 2.93 -12.62 9.78
C ASP A 233 2.81 -13.22 8.38
N PRO A 234 3.89 -13.82 7.80
CA PRO A 234 3.81 -14.42 6.47
C PRO A 234 2.78 -15.54 6.35
N SER A 235 2.43 -16.21 7.46
CA SER A 235 1.41 -17.25 7.44
C SER A 235 0.01 -16.69 7.12
N ALA A 236 -0.28 -15.45 7.56
CA ALA A 236 -1.55 -14.79 7.22
C ALA A 236 -1.65 -14.48 5.72
N THR A 237 -0.54 -14.08 5.10
CA THR A 237 -0.47 -13.87 3.65
C THR A 237 -0.74 -15.18 2.89
N ASN A 238 -0.19 -16.30 3.36
CA ASN A 238 -0.47 -17.63 2.80
C ASN A 238 -1.94 -18.03 2.97
N GLU A 239 -2.53 -17.80 4.15
CA GLU A 239 -3.95 -18.07 4.43
C GLU A 239 -4.85 -17.26 3.48
N PHE A 240 -4.56 -15.97 3.33
CA PHE A 240 -5.25 -15.06 2.42
C PHE A 240 -5.16 -15.53 0.96
N PHE A 241 -3.94 -15.80 0.49
CA PHE A 241 -3.70 -16.24 -0.89
C PHE A 241 -4.46 -17.52 -1.24
N LYS A 242 -4.55 -18.49 -0.32
CA LYS A 242 -5.30 -19.75 -0.53
C LYS A 242 -6.78 -19.48 -0.80
N LYS A 243 -7.38 -18.45 -0.17
CA LYS A 243 -8.80 -18.11 -0.30
C LYS A 243 -9.12 -17.34 -1.58
N ILE A 244 -8.16 -16.64 -2.20
CA ILE A 244 -8.37 -15.89 -3.44
C ILE A 244 -8.93 -16.82 -4.53
N LYS A 245 -10.01 -16.41 -5.19
CA LYS A 245 -10.67 -17.21 -6.25
C LYS A 245 -10.20 -16.88 -7.67
N SER A 246 -9.38 -15.83 -7.85
CA SER A 246 -8.78 -15.56 -9.15
C SER A 246 -8.09 -16.79 -9.71
N SER A 247 -8.36 -17.12 -10.98
CA SER A 247 -7.62 -18.16 -11.72
C SER A 247 -6.21 -17.70 -12.10
N ASP A 248 -5.97 -16.38 -12.09
CA ASP A 248 -4.68 -15.75 -12.35
C ASP A 248 -4.14 -15.13 -11.05
N LYS A 249 -3.62 -15.97 -10.18
CA LYS A 249 -3.02 -15.53 -8.91
C LYS A 249 -1.62 -16.09 -8.71
N THR A 250 -0.71 -15.24 -8.24
CA THR A 250 0.69 -15.60 -7.98
C THR A 250 1.08 -15.17 -6.58
N LEU A 251 1.72 -16.03 -5.82
CA LEU A 251 2.40 -15.70 -4.56
C LEU A 251 3.90 -15.83 -4.76
N LYS A 252 4.63 -14.77 -4.45
CA LYS A 252 6.10 -14.73 -4.42
C LYS A 252 6.56 -14.53 -2.99
N VAL A 253 7.23 -15.52 -2.43
CA VAL A 253 7.89 -15.42 -1.12
C VAL A 253 9.38 -15.31 -1.35
N TYR A 254 9.99 -14.25 -0.82
CA TYR A 254 11.43 -14.00 -0.91
C TYR A 254 12.08 -14.39 0.42
N GLU A 255 12.67 -15.57 0.43
CA GLU A 255 13.32 -16.10 1.64
C GLU A 255 14.41 -15.15 2.14
N GLY A 256 14.43 -14.94 3.45
CA GLY A 256 15.36 -14.03 4.10
C GLY A 256 15.05 -12.52 3.98
N PHE A 257 14.15 -12.10 3.10
CA PHE A 257 13.77 -10.68 2.98
C PHE A 257 12.90 -10.24 4.16
N TYR A 258 13.14 -9.00 4.62
CA TYR A 258 12.32 -8.34 5.61
C TYR A 258 11.04 -7.76 5.01
N HIS A 259 10.39 -6.83 5.72
CA HIS A 259 9.05 -6.35 5.41
C HIS A 259 8.94 -5.61 4.06
N GLU A 260 9.86 -4.70 3.78
CA GLU A 260 9.85 -3.87 2.55
C GLU A 260 10.59 -4.58 1.40
N SER A 261 10.04 -5.68 0.87
CA SER A 261 10.70 -6.51 -0.15
C SER A 261 11.18 -5.73 -1.38
N MET A 262 10.48 -4.66 -1.77
CA MET A 262 10.89 -3.79 -2.91
C MET A 262 11.91 -2.70 -2.53
N ASN A 263 12.29 -2.62 -1.25
CA ASN A 263 13.34 -1.77 -0.70
C ASN A 263 14.48 -2.59 -0.10
N GLU A 264 14.46 -3.92 -0.27
CA GLU A 264 15.43 -4.82 0.33
C GLU A 264 16.76 -4.88 -0.47
N VAL A 265 17.81 -5.37 0.16
CA VAL A 265 19.02 -5.80 -0.54
C VAL A 265 18.63 -6.95 -1.48
N GLY A 266 18.89 -6.82 -2.78
CA GLY A 266 18.44 -7.79 -3.78
C GLY A 266 17.03 -7.55 -4.32
N LYS A 267 16.43 -6.37 -4.07
CA LYS A 267 15.12 -5.94 -4.61
C LYS A 267 14.96 -6.06 -6.11
N GLU A 268 16.07 -6.14 -6.85
CA GLU A 268 16.06 -6.31 -8.31
C GLU A 268 15.31 -7.57 -8.74
N SER A 269 15.35 -8.64 -7.95
CA SER A 269 14.57 -9.85 -8.19
C SER A 269 13.07 -9.62 -8.05
N VAL A 270 12.67 -8.84 -7.03
CA VAL A 270 11.25 -8.48 -6.80
C VAL A 270 10.73 -7.58 -7.92
N LEU A 271 11.53 -6.59 -8.32
CA LEU A 271 11.18 -5.67 -9.41
C LEU A 271 11.12 -6.40 -10.77
N GLY A 272 12.02 -7.34 -11.02
CA GLY A 272 11.98 -8.19 -12.23
C GLY A 272 10.75 -9.10 -12.30
N ASP A 273 10.33 -9.65 -11.17
CA ASP A 273 9.08 -10.43 -11.09
C ASP A 273 7.85 -9.54 -11.29
N LEU A 274 7.86 -8.32 -10.73
CA LEU A 274 6.79 -7.31 -10.95
C LEU A 274 6.68 -6.94 -12.43
N ASP A 275 7.80 -6.66 -13.10
CA ASP A 275 7.83 -6.32 -14.53
C ASP A 275 7.28 -7.45 -15.39
N THR A 276 7.75 -8.68 -15.13
CA THR A 276 7.29 -9.88 -15.83
C THR A 276 5.78 -10.07 -15.66
N TRP A 277 5.30 -9.89 -14.43
CA TRP A 277 3.89 -10.06 -14.13
C TRP A 277 3.02 -8.98 -14.80
N LEU A 278 3.44 -7.72 -14.78
CA LEU A 278 2.74 -6.60 -15.43
C LEU A 278 2.78 -6.75 -16.95
N ALA A 279 3.95 -7.07 -17.54
CA ALA A 279 4.11 -7.18 -18.99
C ALA A 279 3.23 -8.28 -19.62
N ALA A 280 2.95 -9.34 -18.89
CA ALA A 280 2.07 -10.41 -19.35
C ALA A 280 0.58 -10.03 -19.36
N ARG A 281 0.21 -8.84 -18.81
CA ARG A 281 -1.18 -8.42 -18.60
C ARG A 281 -1.55 -7.08 -19.23
N ILE A 282 -0.68 -6.50 -20.08
CA ILE A 282 -0.91 -5.23 -20.81
C ILE A 282 -1.18 -5.45 -22.28
#